data_1bac54f1770ddcfa20311da1ebdbf1fe
#
_entry.id   1bac54f1770ddcfa20311da1ebdbf1fe
#
_cell.length_a   1.000
_cell.length_b   1.000
_cell.length_c   1.000
_cell.angle_alpha   90.00
_cell.angle_beta   90.00
_cell.angle_gamma   90.00
#
_symmetry.space_group_name_H-M   'P 1'
#
loop_
_entity.id
_entity.type
_entity.pdbx_description
1 polymer ?
#
loop_
_entity_poly.entity_id
_entity_poly.type
_entity_poly.pdbx_seq_one_letter_code
_entity_poly.pdbx_strand_id
1 'polypeptide(L)'
;MGPLEFVHTVPLLPEEGIDDFTAKFLATVKDLDDYIVFADLLGGTPCNVVSRLILEGLQIELYAGMNMPMVIEFINSALTGVEAKYIEKANKYIVKVNDVLAEMNDDEDE
;
A
#
# COMPACT_ATOMS: atom_id res chain seq x y z
N MET A 1 13.47 11.52 10.33
CA MET A 1 12.18 12.02 9.86
C MET A 1 11.16 11.96 10.98
N GLY A 2 10.44 13.03 11.21
CA GLY A 2 9.33 12.99 12.17
C GLY A 2 8.18 12.11 11.67
N PRO A 3 7.13 11.94 12.47
CA PRO A 3 5.98 11.19 12.02
C PRO A 3 5.37 11.83 10.78
N LEU A 4 5.01 10.98 9.83
CA LEU A 4 4.38 11.43 8.59
C LEU A 4 2.89 11.65 8.84
N GLU A 5 2.50 12.90 8.98
CA GLU A 5 1.11 13.26 9.32
C GLU A 5 0.10 12.81 8.26
N PHE A 6 0.56 12.56 7.04
CA PHE A 6 -0.30 12.12 5.95
C PHE A 6 -0.35 10.60 5.79
N VAL A 7 0.29 9.84 6.70
CA VAL A 7 0.23 8.37 6.71
C VAL A 7 -0.56 7.92 7.92
N HIS A 8 -1.62 7.15 7.67
CA HIS A 8 -2.50 6.64 8.72
C HIS A 8 -2.53 5.12 8.67
N THR A 9 -2.65 4.49 9.83
CA THR A 9 -2.75 3.04 9.92
C THR A 9 -4.08 2.63 10.55
N VAL A 10 -4.67 1.54 10.05
CA VAL A 10 -5.90 0.99 10.60
C VAL A 10 -5.66 -0.50 10.82
N PRO A 11 -5.28 -0.90 12.05
CA PRO A 11 -5.00 -2.31 12.31
C PRO A 11 -6.28 -3.11 12.55
N LEU A 12 -6.26 -4.40 12.15
CA LEU A 12 -7.29 -5.37 12.53
C LEU A 12 -6.76 -6.14 13.73
N LEU A 13 -7.39 -5.98 14.88
CA LEU A 13 -6.99 -6.67 16.09
C LEU A 13 -7.63 -8.07 16.15
N PRO A 14 -7.00 -9.04 16.83
CA PRO A 14 -7.52 -10.41 16.86
C PRO A 14 -8.96 -10.55 17.34
N GLU A 15 -9.40 -9.70 18.26
CA GLU A 15 -10.74 -9.73 18.83
C GLU A 15 -11.77 -8.96 17.99
N GLU A 16 -11.34 -8.28 16.93
CA GLU A 16 -12.21 -7.45 16.13
C GLU A 16 -12.81 -8.20 14.95
N GLY A 17 -14.10 -7.93 14.66
CA GLY A 17 -14.78 -8.44 13.47
C GLY A 17 -14.83 -7.41 12.35
N ILE A 18 -15.56 -7.77 11.31
CA ILE A 18 -15.74 -6.93 10.12
C ILE A 18 -16.34 -5.57 10.47
N ASP A 19 -17.37 -5.56 11.32
CA ASP A 19 -18.06 -4.32 11.67
C ASP A 19 -17.15 -3.39 12.47
N ASP A 20 -16.35 -3.94 13.38
CA ASP A 20 -15.40 -3.16 14.18
C ASP A 20 -14.36 -2.51 13.27
N PHE A 21 -13.80 -3.27 12.35
CA PHE A 21 -12.82 -2.75 11.41
C PHE A 21 -13.42 -1.69 10.48
N THR A 22 -14.63 -1.93 9.97
CA THR A 22 -15.33 -0.98 9.10
C THR A 22 -15.52 0.36 9.80
N ALA A 23 -15.98 0.34 11.05
CA ALA A 23 -16.18 1.56 11.83
C ALA A 23 -14.87 2.30 12.06
N LYS A 24 -13.81 1.56 12.39
CA LYS A 24 -12.47 2.13 12.62
C LYS A 24 -11.92 2.78 11.35
N PHE A 25 -12.04 2.08 10.21
CA PHE A 25 -11.60 2.61 8.92
C PHE A 25 -12.33 3.91 8.57
N LEU A 26 -13.66 3.89 8.66
CA LEU A 26 -14.46 5.07 8.32
C LEU A 26 -14.15 6.25 9.25
N ALA A 27 -13.92 5.98 10.53
CA ALA A 27 -13.53 7.03 11.48
C ALA A 27 -12.16 7.63 11.12
N THR A 28 -11.22 6.81 10.67
CA THR A 28 -9.90 7.26 10.30
C THR A 28 -9.90 8.16 9.07
N VAL A 29 -10.71 7.82 8.06
CA VAL A 29 -10.73 8.57 6.78
C VAL A 29 -11.79 9.68 6.74
N LYS A 30 -12.59 9.81 7.77
CA LYS A 30 -13.72 10.74 7.82
C LYS A 30 -13.36 12.17 7.41
N ASP A 31 -12.22 12.67 7.88
CA ASP A 31 -11.81 14.05 7.64
C ASP A 31 -10.79 14.19 6.51
N LEU A 32 -10.52 13.11 5.78
CA LEU A 32 -9.57 13.12 4.68
C LEU A 32 -10.30 13.37 3.36
N ASP A 33 -9.88 14.41 2.64
CA ASP A 33 -10.48 14.74 1.34
C ASP A 33 -10.00 13.80 0.24
N ASP A 34 -8.70 13.57 0.21
CA ASP A 34 -8.04 12.73 -0.80
C ASP A 34 -7.14 11.73 -0.10
N TYR A 35 -7.32 10.46 -0.41
CA TYR A 35 -6.45 9.43 0.15
C TYR A 35 -6.44 8.18 -0.74
N ILE A 36 -5.40 7.38 -0.59
CA ILE A 36 -5.33 6.05 -1.19
C ILE A 36 -5.14 5.04 -0.07
N VAL A 37 -5.49 3.79 -0.33
CA VAL A 37 -5.41 2.72 0.65
C VAL A 37 -4.47 1.62 0.16
N PHE A 38 -3.55 1.21 1.02
CA PHE A 38 -2.71 0.05 0.80
C PHE A 38 -3.13 -1.04 1.78
N ALA A 39 -3.40 -2.23 1.26
CA ALA A 39 -3.67 -3.43 2.06
C ALA A 39 -2.59 -4.46 1.77
N ASP A 40 -2.26 -5.26 2.78
CA ASP A 40 -1.17 -6.23 2.66
C ASP A 40 -1.57 -7.48 1.87
N LEU A 41 -2.84 -7.89 1.93
CA LEU A 41 -3.26 -9.17 1.36
C LEU A 41 -4.60 -9.05 0.63
N LEU A 42 -4.59 -9.41 -0.65
CA LEU A 42 -5.84 -9.57 -1.41
C LEU A 42 -6.64 -10.72 -0.80
N GLY A 43 -7.92 -10.48 -0.50
CA GLY A 43 -8.77 -11.48 0.14
C GLY A 43 -8.71 -11.44 1.67
N GLY A 44 -7.83 -10.64 2.26
CA GLY A 44 -7.83 -10.43 3.71
C GLY A 44 -8.98 -9.53 4.14
N THR A 45 -9.31 -9.55 5.43
CA THR A 45 -10.45 -8.77 5.95
C THR A 45 -10.33 -7.27 5.66
N PRO A 46 -9.19 -6.59 5.90
CA PRO A 46 -9.10 -5.17 5.58
C PRO A 46 -9.35 -4.87 4.11
N CYS A 47 -8.75 -5.65 3.22
CA CYS A 47 -8.93 -5.46 1.78
C CYS A 47 -10.38 -5.69 1.37
N ASN A 48 -11.02 -6.73 1.91
CA ASN A 48 -12.41 -7.07 1.60
C ASN A 48 -13.39 -5.99 2.09
N VAL A 49 -13.14 -5.42 3.27
CA VAL A 49 -13.98 -4.34 3.81
C VAL A 49 -13.91 -3.12 2.90
N VAL A 50 -12.70 -2.66 2.54
CA VAL A 50 -12.55 -1.49 1.67
C VAL A 50 -13.11 -1.77 0.28
N SER A 51 -12.92 -2.98 -0.24
CA SER A 51 -13.48 -3.39 -1.54
C SER A 51 -15.00 -3.28 -1.55
N ARG A 52 -15.65 -3.72 -0.47
CA ARG A 52 -17.11 -3.62 -0.35
C ARG A 52 -17.56 -2.16 -0.33
N LEU A 53 -16.83 -1.31 0.41
CA LEU A 53 -17.15 0.13 0.45
C LEU A 53 -17.00 0.77 -0.93
N ILE A 54 -16.01 0.35 -1.71
CA ILE A 54 -15.85 0.82 -3.10
C ILE A 54 -17.05 0.40 -3.95
N LEU A 55 -17.48 -0.84 -3.82
CA LEU A 55 -18.67 -1.34 -4.53
C LEU A 55 -19.93 -0.58 -4.14
N GLU A 56 -19.98 -0.07 -2.91
CA GLU A 56 -21.11 0.71 -2.40
C GLU A 56 -21.01 2.20 -2.75
N GLY A 57 -19.96 2.63 -3.42
CA GLY A 57 -19.83 4.00 -3.93
C GLY A 57 -18.63 4.79 -3.45
N LEU A 58 -17.79 4.23 -2.56
CA LEU A 58 -16.58 4.91 -2.12
C LEU A 58 -15.61 5.04 -3.29
N GLN A 59 -15.23 6.28 -3.62
CA GLN A 59 -14.38 6.56 -4.78
C GLN A 59 -12.93 6.80 -4.33
N ILE A 60 -12.21 5.72 -4.12
CA ILE A 60 -10.78 5.77 -3.77
C ILE A 60 -10.02 4.66 -4.48
N GLU A 61 -8.70 4.80 -4.57
CA GLU A 61 -7.84 3.75 -5.08
C GLU A 61 -7.42 2.82 -3.95
N LEU A 62 -7.50 1.52 -4.17
CA LEU A 62 -7.10 0.48 -3.24
C LEU A 62 -6.08 -0.42 -3.92
N TYR A 63 -4.92 -0.58 -3.29
CA TYR A 63 -3.87 -1.48 -3.76
C TYR A 63 -3.64 -2.58 -2.74
N ALA A 64 -3.66 -3.83 -3.19
CA ALA A 64 -3.35 -4.99 -2.36
C ALA A 64 -1.91 -5.45 -2.63
N GLY A 65 -1.36 -6.25 -1.72
CA GLY A 65 0.02 -6.70 -1.83
C GLY A 65 1.03 -5.64 -1.42
N MET A 66 0.66 -4.79 -0.47
CA MET A 66 1.51 -3.69 -0.03
C MET A 66 2.90 -4.17 0.35
N ASN A 67 3.92 -3.44 -0.11
CA ASN A 67 5.30 -3.63 0.30
C ASN A 67 5.98 -2.27 0.45
N MET A 68 7.20 -2.27 0.99
CA MET A 68 7.89 -1.01 1.26
C MET A 68 8.10 -0.13 0.02
N PRO A 69 8.46 -0.67 -1.16
CA PRO A 69 8.58 0.17 -2.36
C PRO A 69 7.31 0.95 -2.71
N MET A 70 6.13 0.39 -2.47
CA MET A 70 4.86 1.10 -2.72
C MET A 70 4.71 2.30 -1.78
N VAL A 71 5.04 2.12 -0.51
CA VAL A 71 4.97 3.20 0.49
C VAL A 71 5.98 4.29 0.16
N ILE A 72 7.19 3.92 -0.21
CA ILE A 72 8.23 4.86 -0.62
C ILE A 72 7.78 5.65 -1.87
N GLU A 73 7.17 4.98 -2.84
CA GLU A 73 6.65 5.62 -4.04
C GLU A 73 5.60 6.67 -3.70
N PHE A 74 4.71 6.35 -2.75
CA PHE A 74 3.70 7.31 -2.29
C PHE A 74 4.37 8.54 -1.67
N ILE A 75 5.34 8.35 -0.78
CA ILE A 75 6.03 9.44 -0.10
C ILE A 75 6.74 10.31 -1.13
N ASN A 76 7.47 9.72 -2.07
CA ASN A 76 8.18 10.45 -3.11
C ASN A 76 7.23 11.24 -4.01
N SER A 77 6.12 10.63 -4.40
CA SER A 77 5.11 11.30 -5.21
C SER A 77 4.51 12.50 -4.48
N ALA A 78 4.20 12.34 -3.20
CA ALA A 78 3.67 13.42 -2.38
C ALA A 78 4.65 14.59 -2.24
N LEU A 79 5.95 14.29 -2.14
CA LEU A 79 6.99 15.32 -1.98
C LEU A 79 7.40 15.99 -3.29
N THR A 80 7.35 15.26 -4.41
CA THR A 80 7.86 15.76 -5.70
C THR A 80 6.77 16.20 -6.66
N GLY A 81 5.54 15.75 -6.46
CA GLY A 81 4.44 15.99 -7.39
C GLY A 81 4.48 15.11 -8.64
N VAL A 82 5.42 14.19 -8.72
CA VAL A 82 5.52 13.24 -9.84
C VAL A 82 4.48 12.14 -9.65
N GLU A 83 3.79 11.75 -10.73
CA GLU A 83 2.79 10.71 -10.68
C GLU A 83 3.36 9.39 -10.15
N ALA A 84 2.66 8.78 -9.20
CA ALA A 84 3.09 7.53 -8.59
C ALA A 84 2.73 6.33 -9.46
N LYS A 85 3.64 5.35 -9.50
CA LYS A 85 3.46 4.09 -10.24
C LYS A 85 3.66 2.92 -9.28
N TYR A 86 2.64 2.64 -8.47
CA TYR A 86 2.76 1.72 -7.34
C TYR A 86 3.07 0.28 -7.75
N ILE A 87 2.31 -0.27 -8.68
CA ILE A 87 2.47 -1.67 -9.09
C ILE A 87 3.80 -1.87 -9.80
N GLU A 88 4.15 -0.96 -10.70
CA GLU A 88 5.42 -1.03 -11.42
C GLU A 88 6.61 -0.99 -10.47
N LYS A 89 6.59 -0.08 -9.50
CA LYS A 89 7.68 0.04 -8.52
C LYS A 89 7.73 -1.17 -7.59
N ALA A 90 6.58 -1.66 -7.14
CA ALA A 90 6.53 -2.86 -6.31
C ALA A 90 7.15 -4.05 -7.03
N ASN A 91 6.77 -4.28 -8.28
CA ASN A 91 7.27 -5.40 -9.08
C ASN A 91 8.76 -5.29 -9.35
N LYS A 92 9.27 -4.09 -9.56
CA LYS A 92 10.69 -3.86 -9.83
C LYS A 92 11.58 -4.36 -8.70
N TYR A 93 11.14 -4.23 -7.45
CA TYR A 93 11.94 -4.56 -6.28
C TYR A 93 11.63 -5.94 -5.69
N ILE A 94 10.71 -6.70 -6.30
CA ILE A 94 10.45 -8.08 -5.90
C ILE A 94 11.41 -8.96 -6.70
N VAL A 95 12.55 -9.29 -6.11
CA VAL A 95 13.61 -10.00 -6.83
C VAL A 95 14.22 -11.10 -5.95
N LYS A 96 14.74 -12.14 -6.60
CA LYS A 96 15.63 -13.08 -5.93
C LYS A 96 17.04 -12.53 -6.07
N VAL A 97 17.64 -12.14 -4.97
CA VAL A 97 18.94 -11.47 -4.99
C VAL A 97 20.01 -12.32 -5.67
N ASN A 98 19.97 -13.66 -5.52
CA ASN A 98 20.90 -14.55 -6.19
C ASN A 98 20.95 -14.33 -7.71
N ASP A 99 19.79 -14.09 -8.32
CA ASP A 99 19.70 -13.87 -9.76
C ASP A 99 20.32 -12.53 -10.16
N VAL A 100 20.11 -11.50 -9.33
CA VAL A 100 20.73 -10.18 -9.56
C VAL A 100 22.24 -10.28 -9.48
N LEU A 101 22.77 -11.00 -8.48
CA LEU A 101 24.20 -11.16 -8.30
C LEU A 101 24.82 -11.97 -9.45
N ALA A 102 24.12 -12.97 -9.96
CA ALA A 102 24.59 -13.76 -11.09
C ALA A 102 24.72 -12.90 -12.36
N GLU A 103 23.76 -12.02 -12.62
CA GLU A 103 23.82 -11.09 -13.75
C GLU A 103 25.01 -10.12 -13.63
N MET A 104 25.27 -9.64 -12.43
CA MET A 104 26.41 -8.74 -12.18
C MET A 104 27.74 -9.44 -12.45
N ASN A 105 27.89 -10.71 -12.05
CA ASN A 105 29.09 -11.49 -12.31
C ASN A 105 29.31 -11.74 -13.80
N ASP A 106 28.23 -12.02 -14.53
CA ASP A 106 28.32 -12.23 -15.98
C ASP A 106 28.79 -10.95 -16.69
N ASP A 107 28.35 -9.78 -16.25
CA ASP A 107 28.78 -8.51 -16.78
C ASP A 107 30.25 -8.24 -16.49
N GLU A 108 30.75 -8.66 -15.31
CA GLU A 108 32.15 -8.48 -14.93
C GLU A 108 33.10 -9.41 -15.71
N ASP A 109 32.62 -10.58 -16.12
CA ASP A 109 33.41 -11.58 -16.82
C ASP A 109 33.63 -11.24 -18.31
N GLU A 110 32.97 -10.22 -18.79
CA GLU A 110 33.23 -9.70 -20.12
C GLU A 110 34.35 -8.69 -20.13
#